data_02e8f475f943faecb2879cd2c139996e
#
_entry.id   02e8f475f943faecb2879cd2c139996e
#
_cell.length_a   1.000
_cell.length_b   1.000
_cell.length_c   1.000
_cell.angle_alpha   90.00
_cell.angle_beta   90.00
_cell.angle_gamma   90.00
#
_symmetry.space_group_name_H-M   'P 1'
#
loop_
_entity.id
_entity.type
_entity.pdbx_description
1 polymer ?
#
loop_
_entity_poly.entity_id
_entity_poly.type
_entity_poly.pdbx_seq_one_letter_code
_entity_poly.pdbx_strand_id
1 'polypeptide(L)'
;MPKFSPFRWDCDKQGCFNTKCRPDFGVFYDCFPGKGSFTDIDGIIEINGKLLLLEWKSKPDTIPVGQQIMYKHLSRKCDAFVVCVSGDAETMQIDHALSFSKGHMGRWIPISTEQVVELFTKWAAFAKGGKESRNVRQGQ
;
A
#
# COMPACT_ATOMS: atom_id res chain seq x y z
N MET A 1 -14.21 -14.24 11.97
CA MET A 1 -14.90 -13.47 10.96
C MET A 1 -14.16 -12.17 10.70
N PRO A 2 -13.77 -11.90 9.47
CA PRO A 2 -13.07 -10.65 9.19
C PRO A 2 -13.98 -9.46 9.47
N LYS A 3 -13.41 -8.46 10.14
CA LYS A 3 -14.13 -7.21 10.34
C LYS A 3 -14.09 -6.42 9.04
N PHE A 4 -15.22 -5.89 8.64
CA PHE A 4 -15.23 -5.01 7.48
C PHE A 4 -14.49 -3.72 7.81
N SER A 5 -13.69 -3.27 6.86
CA SER A 5 -13.05 -1.98 6.97
C SER A 5 -14.12 -0.88 7.01
N PRO A 6 -13.93 0.16 7.84
CA PRO A 6 -14.86 1.29 7.85
C PRO A 6 -14.96 2.01 6.51
N PHE A 7 -14.06 1.72 5.58
CA PHE A 7 -14.13 2.30 4.24
C PHE A 7 -15.11 1.57 3.30
N ARG A 8 -15.76 0.50 3.74
CA ARG A 8 -16.61 -0.31 2.87
C ARG A 8 -18.05 -0.47 3.35
N TRP A 9 -18.39 0.04 4.51
CA TRP A 9 -19.69 -0.24 5.12
C TRP A 9 -20.82 0.66 4.61
N ASP A 10 -20.49 1.79 4.03
CA ASP A 10 -21.45 2.78 3.58
C ASP A 10 -21.92 2.56 2.14
N CYS A 11 -21.43 1.52 1.48
CA CYS A 11 -21.79 1.21 0.10
C CYS A 11 -21.69 -0.30 -0.13
N ASP A 12 -22.76 -0.87 -0.69
CA ASP A 12 -22.81 -2.27 -1.06
C ASP A 12 -22.29 -2.52 -2.48
N LYS A 13 -21.99 -1.46 -3.23
CA LYS A 13 -21.39 -1.57 -4.56
C LYS A 13 -19.89 -1.35 -4.48
N GLN A 14 -19.14 -2.31 -4.97
CA GLN A 14 -17.71 -2.15 -5.07
C GLN A 14 -17.36 -1.03 -6.07
N GLY A 15 -16.37 -0.22 -5.71
CA GLY A 15 -15.93 0.88 -6.55
C GLY A 15 -16.76 2.14 -6.45
N CYS A 16 -17.84 2.13 -5.68
CA CYS A 16 -18.66 3.33 -5.50
C CYS A 16 -18.13 4.24 -4.38
N PHE A 17 -17.07 3.82 -3.71
CA PHE A 17 -16.51 4.52 -2.57
C PHE A 17 -16.31 5.99 -2.87
N ASN A 18 -17.02 6.81 -2.14
CA ASN A 18 -16.92 8.27 -2.17
C ASN A 18 -17.18 8.94 -3.52
N THR A 19 -17.88 8.28 -4.45
CA THR A 19 -18.18 8.94 -5.72
C THR A 19 -19.00 10.21 -5.54
N LYS A 20 -19.87 10.27 -4.50
CA LYS A 20 -20.72 11.43 -4.24
C LYS A 20 -20.14 12.41 -3.22
N CYS A 21 -19.24 11.95 -2.36
CA CYS A 21 -18.74 12.74 -1.24
C CYS A 21 -17.23 12.98 -1.32
N ARG A 22 -16.62 12.61 -2.43
CA ARG A 22 -15.18 12.78 -2.62
C ARG A 22 -14.87 14.27 -2.77
N PRO A 23 -13.95 14.83 -1.95
CA PRO A 23 -13.54 16.21 -2.13
C PRO A 23 -12.82 16.39 -3.47
N ASP A 24 -13.02 17.54 -4.06
CA ASP A 24 -12.33 17.90 -5.29
C ASP A 24 -11.03 18.65 -4.93
N PHE A 25 -9.90 17.98 -5.08
CA PHE A 25 -8.59 18.58 -4.82
C PHE A 25 -8.09 19.46 -5.95
N GLY A 26 -8.88 19.61 -7.03
CA GLY A 26 -8.53 20.45 -8.16
C GLY A 26 -8.27 21.90 -7.76
N VAL A 27 -8.87 22.37 -6.65
CA VAL A 27 -8.63 23.72 -6.16
C VAL A 27 -7.16 23.97 -5.79
N PHE A 28 -6.40 22.90 -5.54
CA PHE A 28 -4.99 22.99 -5.17
C PHE A 28 -4.02 22.74 -6.32
N TYR A 29 -4.55 22.55 -7.52
CA TYR A 29 -3.74 22.15 -8.68
C TYR A 29 -2.58 23.11 -8.94
N ASP A 30 -2.81 24.43 -8.81
CA ASP A 30 -1.79 25.43 -9.09
C ASP A 30 -0.83 25.65 -7.91
N CYS A 31 -1.05 24.98 -6.78
CA CYS A 31 -0.17 25.14 -5.61
C CYS A 31 1.17 24.45 -5.79
N PHE A 32 1.29 23.49 -6.71
CA PHE A 32 2.45 22.63 -6.83
C PHE A 32 3.11 22.79 -8.19
N PRO A 33 4.46 22.75 -8.26
CA PRO A 33 5.17 22.91 -9.51
C PRO A 33 4.92 21.74 -10.47
N GLY A 34 4.99 22.02 -11.75
CA GLY A 34 4.77 21.04 -12.79
C GLY A 34 3.32 20.59 -12.82
N LYS A 35 3.10 19.31 -12.92
CA LYS A 35 1.78 18.68 -12.87
C LYS A 35 1.54 17.93 -11.56
N GLY A 36 2.19 18.39 -10.48
CA GLY A 36 2.04 17.77 -9.17
C GLY A 36 0.59 17.84 -8.69
N SER A 37 0.07 16.72 -8.21
CA SER A 37 -1.26 16.66 -7.63
C SER A 37 -1.24 15.69 -6.47
N PHE A 38 -2.26 15.79 -5.62
CA PHE A 38 -2.44 14.78 -4.59
C PHE A 38 -2.70 13.43 -5.24
N THR A 39 -2.14 12.39 -4.63
CA THR A 39 -2.39 11.01 -5.06
C THR A 39 -3.00 10.22 -3.91
N ASP A 40 -3.70 9.15 -4.24
CA ASP A 40 -4.32 8.29 -3.25
C ASP A 40 -3.31 7.27 -2.73
N ILE A 41 -3.45 6.92 -1.47
CA ILE A 41 -2.81 5.76 -0.87
C ILE A 41 -3.95 4.86 -0.38
N ASP A 42 -3.96 3.61 -0.84
CA ASP A 42 -5.06 2.70 -0.50
C ASP A 42 -5.11 2.40 1.00
N GLY A 43 -3.96 2.22 1.62
CA GLY A 43 -3.92 2.00 3.05
C GLY A 43 -2.59 2.42 3.64
N ILE A 44 -2.63 2.92 4.86
CA ILE A 44 -1.44 3.28 5.62
C ILE A 44 -1.67 2.94 7.08
N ILE A 45 -0.66 2.39 7.73
CA ILE A 45 -0.67 2.18 9.17
C ILE A 45 0.66 2.64 9.76
N GLU A 46 0.58 3.23 10.94
CA GLU A 46 1.75 3.71 11.67
C GLU A 46 1.84 2.97 13.00
N ILE A 47 3.03 2.48 13.33
CA ILE A 47 3.33 1.88 14.63
C ILE A 47 4.70 2.37 15.06
N ASN A 48 4.76 3.08 16.18
CA ASN A 48 6.01 3.61 16.76
C ASN A 48 6.85 4.40 15.77
N GLY A 49 6.22 5.20 14.95
CA GLY A 49 6.90 6.02 13.95
C GLY A 49 7.27 5.28 12.67
N LYS A 50 6.98 3.99 12.60
CA LYS A 50 7.23 3.19 11.39
C LYS A 50 5.96 3.09 10.57
N LEU A 51 6.11 3.16 9.25
CA LEU A 51 4.98 3.21 8.33
C LEU A 51 4.94 1.96 7.45
N LEU A 52 3.74 1.41 7.28
CA LEU A 52 3.46 0.39 6.28
C LEU A 52 2.39 0.96 5.35
N LEU A 53 2.68 1.00 4.06
CA LEU A 53 1.76 1.45 3.03
C LEU A 53 1.32 0.25 2.19
N LEU A 54 0.03 0.24 1.87
CA LEU A 54 -0.56 -0.81 1.04
C LEU A 54 -1.16 -0.17 -0.19
N GLU A 55 -0.84 -0.73 -1.36
CA GLU A 55 -1.41 -0.33 -2.64
C GLU A 55 -2.00 -1.55 -3.31
N TRP A 56 -3.24 -1.46 -3.74
CA TRP A 56 -3.94 -2.55 -4.43
C TRP A 56 -3.93 -2.32 -5.93
N LYS A 57 -3.51 -3.33 -6.68
CA LYS A 57 -3.56 -3.35 -8.14
C LYS A 57 -4.43 -4.52 -8.60
N SER A 58 -5.14 -4.35 -9.70
CA SER A 58 -5.94 -5.45 -10.24
C SER A 58 -5.09 -6.54 -10.87
N LYS A 59 -3.89 -6.19 -11.35
CA LYS A 59 -2.95 -7.10 -12.03
C LYS A 59 -1.53 -6.82 -11.57
N PRO A 60 -0.63 -7.84 -11.61
CA PRO A 60 0.79 -7.64 -11.34
C PRO A 60 1.47 -7.00 -12.56
N ASP A 61 1.14 -5.76 -12.81
CA ASP A 61 1.55 -5.01 -13.99
C ASP A 61 2.53 -3.91 -13.61
N THR A 62 3.00 -3.16 -14.59
CA THR A 62 3.94 -2.07 -14.38
C THR A 62 3.36 -1.03 -13.43
N ILE A 63 4.11 -0.71 -12.37
CA ILE A 63 3.77 0.38 -11.47
C ILE A 63 4.04 1.69 -12.22
N PRO A 64 3.09 2.64 -12.23
CA PRO A 64 3.34 3.94 -12.85
C PRO A 64 4.60 4.60 -12.32
N VAL A 65 5.36 5.25 -13.22
CA VAL A 65 6.68 5.82 -12.87
C VAL A 65 6.59 6.81 -11.71
N GLY A 66 5.56 7.64 -11.68
CA GLY A 66 5.36 8.59 -10.58
C GLY A 66 5.21 7.89 -9.23
N GLN A 67 4.46 6.79 -9.19
CA GLN A 67 4.33 5.99 -7.98
C GLN A 67 5.64 5.31 -7.61
N GLN A 68 6.39 4.80 -8.58
CA GLN A 68 7.70 4.20 -8.32
C GLN A 68 8.63 5.20 -7.63
N ILE A 69 8.70 6.41 -8.15
CA ILE A 69 9.55 7.47 -7.59
C ILE A 69 9.10 7.79 -6.15
N MET A 70 7.81 7.99 -5.95
CA MET A 70 7.27 8.30 -4.64
C MET A 70 7.57 7.20 -3.62
N TYR A 71 7.30 5.95 -3.98
CA TYR A 71 7.51 4.82 -3.06
C TYR A 71 8.99 4.58 -2.77
N LYS A 72 9.87 4.80 -3.74
CA LYS A 72 11.32 4.74 -3.50
C LYS A 72 11.74 5.82 -2.50
N HIS A 73 11.24 7.03 -2.67
CA HIS A 73 11.55 8.12 -1.74
C HIS A 73 11.02 7.84 -0.33
N LEU A 74 9.75 7.41 -0.22
CA LEU A 74 9.15 7.11 1.07
C LEU A 74 9.88 5.97 1.79
N SER A 75 10.23 4.92 1.06
CA SER A 75 10.92 3.78 1.67
C SER A 75 12.35 4.11 2.08
N ARG A 76 12.98 5.06 1.42
CA ARG A 76 14.35 5.47 1.77
C ARG A 76 14.36 6.53 2.87
N LYS A 77 13.56 7.59 2.73
CA LYS A 77 13.65 8.76 3.62
C LYS A 77 12.82 8.61 4.88
N CYS A 78 11.68 7.95 4.78
CA CYS A 78 10.77 7.74 5.91
C CYS A 78 10.84 6.31 6.45
N ASP A 79 11.72 5.48 5.91
CA ASP A 79 11.84 4.05 6.24
C ASP A 79 10.48 3.33 6.14
N ALA A 80 9.61 3.78 5.24
CA ALA A 80 8.32 3.14 5.02
C ALA A 80 8.49 1.82 4.30
N PHE A 81 7.76 0.80 4.73
CA PHE A 81 7.64 -0.45 3.97
C PHE A 81 6.40 -0.34 3.09
N VAL A 82 6.59 -0.37 1.78
CA VAL A 82 5.48 -0.22 0.83
C VAL A 82 5.23 -1.56 0.16
N VAL A 83 4.01 -2.05 0.26
CA VAL A 83 3.63 -3.33 -0.34
C VAL A 83 2.51 -3.08 -1.34
N CYS A 84 2.80 -3.37 -2.61
CA CYS A 84 1.79 -3.42 -3.65
C CYS A 84 1.32 -4.86 -3.77
N VAL A 85 0.02 -5.07 -3.72
CA VAL A 85 -0.57 -6.40 -3.92
C VAL A 85 -1.44 -6.38 -5.16
N SER A 86 -1.57 -7.53 -5.80
CA SER A 86 -2.54 -7.71 -6.88
C SER A 86 -3.45 -8.88 -6.57
N GLY A 87 -4.66 -8.82 -7.09
CA GLY A 87 -5.64 -9.86 -6.90
C GLY A 87 -7.05 -9.35 -7.06
N ASP A 88 -7.99 -10.15 -6.60
CA ASP A 88 -9.41 -9.83 -6.67
C ASP A 88 -9.82 -9.06 -5.41
N ALA A 89 -10.06 -7.76 -5.57
CA ALA A 89 -10.45 -6.91 -4.45
C ALA A 89 -11.83 -7.26 -3.87
N GLU A 90 -12.67 -7.94 -4.65
CA GLU A 90 -14.00 -8.34 -4.19
C GLU A 90 -13.92 -9.49 -3.20
N THR A 91 -13.12 -10.50 -3.52
CA THR A 91 -12.93 -11.67 -2.65
C THR A 91 -11.78 -11.50 -1.67
N MET A 92 -10.96 -10.47 -1.85
CA MET A 92 -9.72 -10.24 -1.11
C MET A 92 -8.68 -11.34 -1.33
N GLN A 93 -8.74 -12.02 -2.47
CA GLN A 93 -7.72 -12.99 -2.83
C GLN A 93 -6.55 -12.29 -3.50
N ILE A 94 -5.41 -12.35 -2.85
CA ILE A 94 -4.15 -11.82 -3.36
C ILE A 94 -3.44 -12.94 -4.11
N ASP A 95 -2.82 -12.60 -5.24
CA ASP A 95 -2.05 -13.56 -6.04
C ASP A 95 -0.58 -13.16 -6.20
N HIS A 96 -0.26 -11.87 -6.15
CA HIS A 96 1.12 -11.39 -6.29
C HIS A 96 1.35 -10.19 -5.38
N ALA A 97 2.62 -9.96 -5.04
CA ALA A 97 3.03 -8.77 -4.33
C ALA A 97 4.38 -8.27 -4.83
N LEU A 98 4.58 -6.98 -4.70
CA LEU A 98 5.83 -6.29 -4.99
C LEU A 98 6.05 -5.28 -3.86
N SER A 99 7.27 -5.16 -3.36
CA SER A 99 7.49 -4.21 -2.28
C SER A 99 8.60 -3.22 -2.59
N PHE A 100 8.54 -2.10 -1.87
CA PHE A 100 9.60 -1.10 -1.83
C PHE A 100 10.14 -1.05 -0.41
N SER A 101 11.45 -1.13 -0.27
CA SER A 101 12.13 -1.09 1.01
C SER A 101 13.48 -0.41 0.83
N LYS A 102 13.78 0.53 1.72
CA LYS A 102 15.07 1.23 1.76
C LYS A 102 15.48 1.85 0.42
N GLY A 103 14.51 2.35 -0.30
CA GLY A 103 14.72 3.00 -1.59
C GLY A 103 14.78 2.07 -2.79
N HIS A 104 14.61 0.77 -2.58
CA HIS A 104 14.68 -0.23 -3.63
C HIS A 104 13.30 -0.79 -3.96
N MET A 105 13.03 -0.90 -5.24
CA MET A 105 11.82 -1.55 -5.75
C MET A 105 12.13 -3.02 -5.99
N GLY A 106 11.31 -3.90 -5.41
CA GLY A 106 11.36 -5.32 -5.71
C GLY A 106 10.66 -5.66 -7.02
N ARG A 107 10.30 -6.91 -7.17
CA ARG A 107 9.57 -7.39 -8.34
C ARG A 107 8.33 -8.14 -7.89
N TRP A 108 7.38 -8.30 -8.79
CA TRP A 108 6.19 -9.07 -8.51
C TRP A 108 6.56 -10.53 -8.26
N ILE A 109 6.12 -11.06 -7.13
CA ILE A 109 6.29 -12.47 -6.78
C ILE A 109 4.93 -13.09 -6.48
N PRO A 110 4.73 -14.38 -6.78
CA PRO A 110 3.52 -15.07 -6.35
C PRO A 110 3.46 -15.11 -4.82
N ILE A 111 2.31 -14.80 -4.28
CA ILE A 111 2.08 -14.79 -2.83
C ILE A 111 0.58 -14.94 -2.57
N SER A 112 0.22 -15.60 -1.49
CA SER A 112 -1.18 -15.76 -1.10
C SER A 112 -1.59 -14.68 -0.10
N THR A 113 -2.90 -14.54 0.09
CA THR A 113 -3.45 -13.65 1.11
C THR A 113 -2.90 -14.02 2.50
N GLU A 114 -2.85 -15.32 2.81
CA GLU A 114 -2.36 -15.80 4.09
C GLU A 114 -0.90 -15.42 4.31
N GLN A 115 -0.10 -15.48 3.27
CA GLN A 115 1.31 -15.09 3.34
C GLN A 115 1.46 -13.57 3.52
N VAL A 116 0.59 -12.76 2.93
CA VAL A 116 0.59 -11.32 3.17
C VAL A 116 0.19 -11.00 4.60
N VAL A 117 -0.82 -11.70 5.13
CA VAL A 117 -1.20 -11.57 6.54
C VAL A 117 -0.02 -11.89 7.45
N GLU A 118 0.72 -12.95 7.15
CA GLU A 118 1.92 -13.32 7.92
C GLU A 118 2.99 -12.22 7.81
N LEU A 119 3.23 -11.71 6.61
CA LEU A 119 4.19 -10.64 6.38
C LEU A 119 3.84 -9.40 7.21
N PHE A 120 2.59 -9.00 7.20
CA PHE A 120 2.14 -7.82 7.95
C PHE A 120 2.21 -8.05 9.46
N THR A 121 1.92 -9.25 9.90
CA THR A 121 2.03 -9.62 11.32
C THR A 121 3.48 -9.51 11.79
N LYS A 122 4.42 -10.00 10.99
CA LYS A 122 5.85 -9.90 11.30
C LYS A 122 6.31 -8.44 11.29
N TRP A 123 5.86 -7.66 10.32
CA TRP A 123 6.19 -6.24 10.27
C TRP A 123 5.68 -5.51 11.52
N ALA A 124 4.45 -5.80 11.95
CA ALA A 124 3.86 -5.18 13.14
C ALA A 124 4.67 -5.52 14.39
N ALA A 125 5.12 -6.76 14.54
CA ALA A 125 5.98 -7.17 15.66
C ALA A 125 7.30 -6.42 15.64
N PHE A 126 7.92 -6.28 14.49
CA PHE A 126 9.12 -5.48 14.31
C PHE A 126 8.87 -4.01 14.67
N ALA A 127 7.77 -3.42 14.19
CA ALA A 127 7.45 -2.02 14.44
C ALA A 127 7.20 -1.74 15.93
N LYS A 128 6.69 -2.71 16.67
CA LYS A 128 6.46 -2.61 18.12
C LYS A 128 7.75 -2.71 18.94
N GLY A 129 8.91 -2.87 18.29
CA GLY A 129 10.18 -2.97 18.97
C GLY A 129 10.78 -4.36 18.96
N GLY A 130 10.21 -5.29 18.19
CA GLY A 130 10.79 -6.59 17.94
C GLY A 130 12.02 -6.49 17.04
N LYS A 131 12.80 -7.59 16.97
CA LYS A 131 13.92 -7.64 16.03
C LYS A 131 13.41 -7.70 14.61
N GLU A 132 14.08 -6.96 13.72
CA GLU A 132 13.78 -7.03 12.31
C GLU A 132 14.00 -8.45 11.80
N SER A 133 12.96 -8.99 11.17
CA SER A 133 13.07 -10.26 10.47
C SER A 133 13.63 -9.98 9.08
N ARG A 134 14.76 -10.61 8.75
CA ARG A 134 15.32 -10.49 7.39
C ARG A 134 14.34 -10.92 6.33
N ASN A 135 13.49 -11.91 6.65
CA ASN A 135 12.49 -12.41 5.71
C ASN A 135 11.42 -11.39 5.37
N VAL A 136 11.14 -10.45 6.25
CA VAL A 136 10.17 -9.38 5.99
C VAL A 136 10.64 -8.47 4.87
N ARG A 137 11.95 -8.23 4.76
CA ARG A 137 12.52 -7.32 3.76
C ARG A 137 13.15 -8.02 2.57
N GLN A 138 13.63 -9.24 2.75
CA GLN A 138 14.34 -9.99 1.70
C GLN A 138 13.41 -10.87 0.86
N GLY A 139 12.24 -11.17 1.34
CA GLY A 139 11.24 -11.91 0.57
C GLY A 139 10.68 -11.12 -0.61
N GLN A 140 11.20 -9.96 -0.84
CA GLN A 140 10.77 -9.03 -1.87
C GLN A 140 11.90 -8.81 -2.86
#